data_9c264a4d56676cccbed3923c76a236c9
#
_entry.id   9c264a4d56676cccbed3923c76a236c9
#
_cell.length_a   1.000
_cell.length_b   1.000
_cell.length_c   1.000
_cell.angle_alpha   90.00
_cell.angle_beta   90.00
_cell.angle_gamma   90.00
#
_symmetry.space_group_name_H-M   'P 1'
#
loop_
_entity.id
_entity.type
_entity.pdbx_description
1 polymer ?
#
loop_
_entity_poly.entity_id
_entity_poly.type
_entity_poly.pdbx_seq_one_letter_code
_entity_poly.pdbx_strand_id
1 'polypeptide(L)'
;TPGILWPKIENENSGYRLAAAGAIRDTAMGIEDVAFYLADYLIKRYPENLKNRYDLVSVPETEIEFIELMGARRGCLSAGGRVDLEKASAILVNEFRAGMLGPITLETPSMILNEDVIVAELKQAKVERDEERKRKFRLGRRDSEQK
;
A
#
# COMPACT_ATOMS: atom_id res chain seq x y z
N THR A 1 -10.14 -12.76 17.45
CA THR A 1 -11.33 -12.07 18.00
C THR A 1 -11.70 -10.95 17.04
N PRO A 2 -12.90 -11.00 16.48
CA PRO A 2 -13.36 -9.92 15.60
C PRO A 2 -13.35 -8.60 16.36
N GLY A 3 -12.70 -7.59 15.79
CA GLY A 3 -12.69 -6.23 16.34
C GLY A 3 -11.49 -5.87 17.21
N ILE A 4 -10.60 -6.79 17.55
CA ILE A 4 -9.32 -6.45 18.15
C ILE A 4 -8.27 -6.40 17.04
N LEU A 5 -8.27 -5.32 16.31
CA LEU A 5 -7.14 -4.94 15.48
C LEU A 5 -6.12 -4.22 16.36
N TRP A 6 -4.87 -4.56 16.15
CA TRP A 6 -3.76 -3.84 16.74
C TRP A 6 -3.94 -2.36 16.44
N PRO A 7 -3.90 -1.47 17.43
CA PRO A 7 -4.15 -0.05 17.22
C PRO A 7 -3.09 0.62 16.33
N LYS A 8 -2.03 -0.11 15.95
CA LYS A 8 -0.96 0.40 15.11
C LYS A 8 -0.33 -0.72 14.30
N ILE A 9 -0.52 -0.68 13.00
CA ILE A 9 0.24 -1.50 12.06
C ILE A 9 1.62 -0.85 11.93
N GLU A 10 2.65 -1.50 12.43
CA GLU A 10 4.00 -0.95 12.42
C GLU A 10 4.64 -0.96 11.04
N ASN A 11 4.20 -1.88 10.19
CA ASN A 11 4.62 -2.01 8.81
C ASN A 11 3.43 -1.69 7.88
N GLU A 12 3.49 -0.56 7.19
CA GLU A 12 2.43 -0.11 6.27
C GLU A 12 2.17 -1.13 5.15
N ASN A 13 3.22 -1.76 4.63
CA ASN A 13 3.08 -2.77 3.58
C ASN A 13 2.28 -4.00 4.07
N SER A 14 2.48 -4.43 5.30
CA SER A 14 1.66 -5.48 5.91
C SER A 14 0.20 -5.06 6.03
N GLY A 15 -0.06 -3.79 6.32
CA GLY A 15 -1.40 -3.19 6.32
C GLY A 15 -2.08 -3.28 4.96
N TYR A 16 -1.39 -2.88 3.91
CA TYR A 16 -1.90 -2.97 2.54
C TYR A 16 -2.16 -4.41 2.10
N ARG A 17 -1.29 -5.36 2.45
CA ARG A 17 -1.50 -6.79 2.15
C ARG A 17 -2.74 -7.34 2.84
N LEU A 18 -2.94 -7.03 4.11
CA LEU A 18 -4.12 -7.43 4.87
C LEU A 18 -5.40 -6.80 4.32
N ALA A 19 -5.35 -5.54 3.91
CA ALA A 19 -6.46 -4.86 3.26
C ALA A 19 -6.75 -5.47 1.89
N ALA A 20 -5.74 -5.72 1.06
CA ALA A 20 -5.91 -6.37 -0.24
C ALA A 20 -6.54 -7.76 -0.11
N ALA A 21 -6.10 -8.54 0.86
CA ALA A 21 -6.67 -9.86 1.17
C ALA A 21 -8.07 -9.82 1.80
N GLY A 22 -8.59 -8.63 2.14
CA GLY A 22 -9.90 -8.47 2.78
C GLY A 22 -9.92 -8.76 4.27
N ALA A 23 -8.76 -8.90 4.91
CA ALA A 23 -8.65 -9.16 6.34
C ALA A 23 -8.93 -7.91 7.20
N ILE A 24 -8.75 -6.72 6.61
CA ILE A 24 -9.07 -5.43 7.20
C ILE A 24 -10.16 -4.76 6.34
N ARG A 25 -11.04 -3.99 6.97
CA ARG A 25 -12.07 -3.23 6.25
C ARG A 25 -11.42 -2.13 5.40
N ASP A 26 -11.96 -1.90 4.22
CA ASP A 26 -11.53 -0.86 3.29
C ASP A 26 -11.65 0.56 3.87
N THR A 27 -12.52 0.75 4.88
CA THR A 27 -12.67 2.02 5.60
C THR A 27 -11.44 2.44 6.43
N ALA A 28 -10.56 1.49 6.74
CA ALA A 28 -9.32 1.77 7.48
C ALA A 28 -8.21 2.33 6.57
N MET A 29 -8.28 1.99 5.29
CA MET A 29 -7.38 2.45 4.23
C MET A 29 -8.24 2.70 2.98
N GLY A 30 -7.98 3.78 2.26
CA GLY A 30 -8.70 4.07 1.02
C GLY A 30 -8.59 2.92 0.02
N ILE A 31 -9.67 2.58 -0.66
CA ILE A 31 -9.67 1.48 -1.66
C ILE A 31 -8.68 1.76 -2.79
N GLU A 32 -8.49 3.02 -3.15
CA GLU A 32 -7.53 3.44 -4.16
C GLU A 32 -6.10 3.15 -3.70
N ASP A 33 -5.75 3.48 -2.46
CA ASP A 33 -4.41 3.22 -1.90
C ASP A 33 -4.09 1.73 -1.88
N VAL A 34 -5.06 0.91 -1.49
CA VAL A 34 -4.94 -0.55 -1.52
C VAL A 34 -4.75 -1.07 -2.94
N ALA A 35 -5.53 -0.53 -3.90
CA ALA A 35 -5.44 -0.92 -5.30
C ALA A 35 -4.11 -0.50 -5.93
N PHE A 36 -3.61 0.69 -5.64
CA PHE A 36 -2.30 1.15 -6.13
C PHE A 36 -1.17 0.26 -5.60
N TYR A 37 -1.17 -0.03 -4.31
CA TYR A 37 -0.21 -0.98 -3.73
C TYR A 37 -0.28 -2.36 -4.42
N LEU A 38 -1.49 -2.89 -4.56
CA LEU A 38 -1.73 -4.19 -5.20
C LEU A 38 -1.28 -4.18 -6.66
N ALA A 39 -1.63 -3.13 -7.42
CA ALA A 39 -1.25 -2.98 -8.82
C ALA A 39 0.27 -2.94 -8.99
N ASP A 40 0.98 -2.12 -8.22
CA ASP A 40 2.45 -2.04 -8.23
C ASP A 40 3.09 -3.41 -7.95
N TYR A 41 2.58 -4.11 -6.95
CA TYR A 41 3.04 -5.45 -6.61
C TYR A 41 2.82 -6.46 -7.74
N LEU A 42 1.63 -6.46 -8.34
CA LEU A 42 1.25 -7.38 -9.43
C LEU A 42 2.02 -7.10 -10.72
N ILE A 43 2.23 -5.86 -11.07
CA ILE A 43 3.04 -5.45 -12.24
C ILE A 43 4.46 -6.02 -12.14
N LYS A 44 5.06 -5.95 -10.95
CA LYS A 44 6.43 -6.39 -10.70
C LYS A 44 6.58 -7.91 -10.59
N ARG A 45 5.60 -8.58 -10.00
CA ARG A 45 5.69 -9.99 -9.62
C ARG A 45 4.87 -10.93 -10.49
N TYR A 46 3.73 -10.48 -11.01
CA TYR A 46 2.75 -11.31 -11.70
C TYR A 46 2.24 -10.66 -12.99
N PRO A 47 3.12 -10.13 -13.88
CA PRO A 47 2.68 -9.44 -15.10
C PRO A 47 1.87 -10.34 -16.03
N GLU A 48 2.20 -11.62 -16.13
CA GLU A 48 1.47 -12.56 -16.99
C GLU A 48 0.04 -12.82 -16.50
N ASN A 49 -0.17 -12.83 -15.19
CA ASN A 49 -1.52 -12.95 -14.63
C ASN A 49 -2.40 -11.76 -15.04
N LEU A 50 -1.82 -10.55 -15.03
CA LEU A 50 -2.51 -9.33 -15.46
C LEU A 50 -2.81 -9.34 -16.97
N LYS A 51 -1.84 -9.75 -17.79
CA LYS A 51 -2.05 -9.88 -19.24
C LYS A 51 -3.18 -10.83 -19.56
N ASN A 52 -3.18 -12.01 -18.93
CA ASN A 52 -4.19 -13.04 -19.16
C ASN A 52 -5.58 -12.60 -18.70
N ARG A 53 -5.66 -11.96 -17.52
CA ARG A 53 -6.95 -11.54 -16.95
C ARG A 53 -7.60 -10.40 -17.72
N TYR A 54 -6.79 -9.43 -18.15
CA TYR A 54 -7.28 -8.19 -18.75
C TYR A 54 -7.04 -8.13 -20.26
N ASP A 55 -6.58 -9.23 -20.87
CA ASP A 55 -6.29 -9.33 -22.30
C ASP A 55 -5.35 -8.21 -22.79
N LEU A 56 -4.23 -8.04 -22.07
CA LEU A 56 -3.25 -7.00 -22.33
C LEU A 56 -2.12 -7.53 -23.21
N VAL A 57 -1.73 -6.77 -24.22
CA VAL A 57 -0.53 -7.04 -25.03
C VAL A 57 0.73 -6.82 -24.19
N SER A 58 0.73 -5.75 -23.39
CA SER A 58 1.81 -5.42 -22.45
C SER A 58 1.22 -4.84 -21.18
N VAL A 59 1.94 -5.01 -20.07
CA VAL A 59 1.57 -4.40 -18.79
C VAL A 59 2.23 -3.03 -18.72
N PRO A 60 1.50 -1.96 -18.37
CA PRO A 60 2.08 -0.64 -18.12
C PRO A 60 3.12 -0.67 -16.98
N GLU A 61 4.02 0.29 -16.98
CA GLU A 61 5.09 0.38 -15.98
C GLU A 61 4.59 0.90 -14.64
N THR A 62 3.55 1.73 -14.66
CA THR A 62 3.00 2.35 -13.45
C THR A 62 1.63 1.77 -13.08
N GLU A 63 1.37 1.77 -11.78
CA GLU A 63 0.09 1.33 -11.21
C GLU A 63 -1.09 2.18 -11.70
N ILE A 64 -0.89 3.48 -11.86
CA ILE A 64 -1.92 4.41 -12.34
C ILE A 64 -2.32 4.08 -13.76
N GLU A 65 -1.35 3.98 -14.67
CA GLU A 65 -1.60 3.61 -16.07
C GLU A 65 -2.29 2.25 -16.18
N PHE A 66 -1.89 1.30 -15.35
CA PHE A 66 -2.53 -0.02 -15.32
C PHE A 66 -3.99 0.07 -14.87
N ILE A 67 -4.28 0.79 -13.79
CA ILE A 67 -5.65 0.93 -13.29
C ILE A 67 -6.53 1.70 -14.29
N GLU A 68 -6.01 2.73 -14.94
CA GLU A 68 -6.71 3.45 -16.01
C GLU A 68 -7.00 2.54 -17.20
N LEU A 69 -6.02 1.78 -17.67
CA LEU A 69 -6.19 0.85 -18.80
C LEU A 69 -7.22 -0.25 -18.47
N MET A 70 -7.10 -0.84 -17.31
CA MET A 70 -8.02 -1.86 -16.82
C MET A 70 -9.43 -1.30 -16.64
N GLY A 71 -9.53 -0.12 -16.02
CA GLY A 71 -10.78 0.58 -15.79
C GLY A 71 -11.50 0.93 -17.09
N ALA A 72 -10.78 1.41 -18.10
CA ALA A 72 -11.35 1.66 -19.44
C ALA A 72 -11.90 0.38 -20.07
N ARG A 73 -11.17 -0.73 -19.97
CA ARG A 73 -11.63 -2.04 -20.49
C ARG A 73 -12.84 -2.60 -19.74
N ARG A 74 -12.99 -2.28 -18.47
CA ARG A 74 -14.13 -2.68 -17.64
C ARG A 74 -15.30 -1.70 -17.71
N GLY A 75 -15.20 -0.64 -18.51
CA GLY A 75 -16.24 0.36 -18.65
C GLY A 75 -16.40 1.26 -17.43
N CYS A 76 -15.37 1.40 -16.61
CA CYS A 76 -15.35 2.31 -15.46
C CYS A 76 -15.14 3.74 -15.92
N LEU A 77 -16.11 4.29 -16.63
CA LEU A 77 -16.04 5.66 -17.15
C LEU A 77 -16.97 6.58 -16.35
N SER A 78 -16.45 7.74 -16.02
CA SER A 78 -17.23 8.85 -15.45
C SER A 78 -17.82 9.74 -16.54
N ALA A 79 -18.67 10.68 -16.17
CA ALA A 79 -19.20 11.69 -17.07
C ALA A 79 -18.02 12.48 -17.70
N GLY A 80 -17.89 12.44 -19.03
CA GLY A 80 -16.78 13.04 -19.77
C GLY A 80 -15.74 12.06 -20.28
N GLY A 81 -15.97 10.75 -20.14
CA GLY A 81 -15.12 9.70 -20.73
C GLY A 81 -13.81 9.44 -20.01
N ARG A 82 -13.59 10.02 -18.83
CA ARG A 82 -12.44 9.73 -17.98
C ARG A 82 -12.68 8.46 -17.17
N VAL A 83 -11.63 7.73 -16.88
CA VAL A 83 -11.71 6.55 -16.01
C VAL A 83 -12.04 6.99 -14.58
N ASP A 84 -13.01 6.33 -14.00
CA ASP A 84 -13.35 6.44 -12.58
C ASP A 84 -12.39 5.53 -11.80
N LEU A 85 -11.36 6.13 -11.21
CA LEU A 85 -10.30 5.39 -10.53
C LEU A 85 -10.81 4.65 -9.29
N GLU A 86 -11.78 5.20 -8.56
CA GLU A 86 -12.37 4.54 -7.39
C GLU A 86 -13.08 3.25 -7.79
N LYS A 87 -13.90 3.28 -8.84
CA LYS A 87 -14.57 2.09 -9.37
C LYS A 87 -13.58 1.08 -9.95
N ALA A 88 -12.59 1.55 -10.71
CA ALA A 88 -11.55 0.68 -11.26
C ALA A 88 -10.75 0.00 -10.14
N SER A 89 -10.36 0.75 -9.12
CA SER A 89 -9.67 0.25 -7.92
C SER A 89 -10.50 -0.82 -7.19
N ALA A 90 -11.78 -0.55 -6.98
CA ALA A 90 -12.69 -1.52 -6.35
C ALA A 90 -12.79 -2.81 -7.15
N ILE A 91 -12.86 -2.74 -8.49
CA ILE A 91 -12.88 -3.94 -9.35
C ILE A 91 -11.60 -4.74 -9.19
N LEU A 92 -10.42 -4.10 -9.25
CA LEU A 92 -9.14 -4.78 -9.11
C LEU A 92 -9.04 -5.54 -7.78
N VAL A 93 -9.34 -4.87 -6.68
CA VAL A 93 -9.29 -5.47 -5.35
C VAL A 93 -10.29 -6.61 -5.20
N ASN A 94 -11.51 -6.44 -5.69
CA ASN A 94 -12.55 -7.48 -5.63
C ASN A 94 -12.20 -8.69 -6.50
N GLU A 95 -11.67 -8.50 -7.70
CA GLU A 95 -11.24 -9.60 -8.58
C GLU A 95 -10.04 -10.35 -7.99
N PHE A 96 -9.12 -9.63 -7.34
CA PHE A 96 -8.04 -10.24 -6.60
C PHE A 96 -8.55 -11.11 -5.44
N ARG A 97 -9.43 -10.58 -4.60
CA ARG A 97 -10.05 -11.31 -3.48
C ARG A 97 -10.86 -12.52 -3.92
N ALA A 98 -11.48 -12.44 -5.09
CA ALA A 98 -12.22 -13.56 -5.69
C ALA A 98 -11.32 -14.63 -6.33
N GLY A 99 -10.01 -14.44 -6.37
CA GLY A 99 -9.07 -15.37 -7.00
C GLY A 99 -9.06 -15.34 -8.53
N MET A 100 -9.68 -14.34 -9.15
CA MET A 100 -9.80 -14.23 -10.61
C MET A 100 -8.48 -13.92 -11.32
N LEU A 101 -7.49 -13.44 -10.59
CA LEU A 101 -6.14 -13.16 -11.10
C LEU A 101 -5.20 -14.39 -11.05
N GLY A 102 -5.71 -15.51 -10.57
CA GLY A 102 -4.93 -16.73 -10.37
C GLY A 102 -4.25 -16.80 -9.00
N PRO A 103 -3.42 -17.83 -8.75
CA PRO A 103 -2.73 -18.00 -7.49
C PRO A 103 -1.65 -16.91 -7.32
N ILE A 104 -1.78 -16.10 -6.26
CA ILE A 104 -0.88 -14.99 -5.95
C ILE A 104 -0.49 -15.05 -4.49
N THR A 105 0.82 -14.92 -4.24
CA THR A 105 1.39 -14.78 -2.89
C THR A 105 1.78 -13.33 -2.67
N LEU A 106 1.15 -12.67 -1.71
CA LEU A 106 1.42 -11.27 -1.36
C LEU A 106 2.63 -11.09 -0.44
N GLU A 107 3.10 -12.16 0.16
CA GLU A 107 4.14 -12.11 1.17
C GLU A 107 5.12 -13.27 1.02
N THR A 108 6.41 -12.98 1.00
CA THR A 108 7.47 -13.99 1.01
C THR A 108 8.35 -13.80 2.23
N PRO A 109 9.02 -14.86 2.74
CA PRO A 109 9.91 -14.74 3.89
C PRO A 109 10.99 -13.67 3.71
N SER A 110 11.56 -13.54 2.52
CA SER A 110 12.56 -12.51 2.21
C SER A 110 12.01 -11.09 2.27
N MET A 111 10.75 -10.88 1.87
CA MET A 111 10.10 -9.58 1.97
C MET A 111 9.88 -9.19 3.43
N ILE A 112 9.41 -10.12 4.26
CA ILE A 112 9.20 -9.90 5.69
C ILE A 112 10.52 -9.49 6.35
N LEU A 113 11.59 -10.24 6.13
CA LEU A 113 12.90 -9.95 6.71
C LEU A 113 13.43 -8.57 6.30
N ASN A 114 13.30 -8.22 5.02
CA ASN A 114 13.76 -6.91 4.53
C ASN A 114 12.93 -5.76 5.11
N GLU A 115 11.62 -5.94 5.20
CA GLU A 115 10.73 -4.93 5.77
C GLU A 115 10.95 -4.74 7.27
N ASP A 116 11.18 -5.82 8.01
CA ASP A 116 11.49 -5.76 9.44
C ASP A 116 12.79 -4.99 9.71
N VAL A 117 13.81 -5.16 8.85
CA VAL A 117 15.05 -4.37 8.93
C VAL A 117 14.77 -2.89 8.70
N ILE A 118 14.02 -2.54 7.65
CA ILE A 118 13.66 -1.14 7.34
C ILE A 118 12.86 -0.51 8.47
N VAL A 119 11.89 -1.24 9.02
CA VAL A 119 11.08 -0.77 10.16
C VAL A 119 11.95 -0.53 11.39
N ALA A 120 12.90 -1.44 11.67
CA ALA A 120 13.83 -1.28 12.80
C ALA A 120 14.72 -0.03 12.62
N GLU A 121 15.28 0.19 11.42
CA GLU A 121 16.08 1.37 11.10
C GLU A 121 15.30 2.68 11.25
N LEU A 122 14.05 2.71 10.75
CA LEU A 122 13.17 3.87 10.88
C LEU A 122 12.82 4.19 12.34
N LYS A 123 12.58 3.17 13.17
CA LYS A 123 12.33 3.33 14.59
C LYS A 123 13.56 3.91 15.30
N GLN A 124 14.75 3.40 15.00
CA GLN A 124 16.00 3.88 15.57
C GLN A 124 16.27 5.34 15.19
N ALA A 125 16.15 5.70 13.92
CA ALA A 125 16.30 7.07 13.44
C ALA A 125 15.28 8.04 14.06
N LYS A 126 14.07 7.57 14.39
CA LYS A 126 13.06 8.36 15.09
C LYS A 126 13.48 8.61 16.56
N VAL A 127 13.94 7.59 17.24
CA VAL A 127 14.41 7.71 18.64
C VAL A 127 15.57 8.70 18.71
N GLU A 128 16.56 8.59 17.83
CA GLU A 128 17.72 9.51 17.78
C GLU A 128 17.30 10.97 17.55
N ARG A 129 16.36 11.22 16.63
CA ARG A 129 15.81 12.56 16.39
C ARG A 129 15.08 13.13 17.60
N ASP A 130 14.31 12.30 18.30
CA ASP A 130 13.57 12.73 19.48
C ASP A 130 14.52 13.02 20.64
N GLU A 131 15.60 12.25 20.81
CA GLU A 131 16.63 12.50 21.81
C GLU A 131 17.43 13.78 21.50
N GLU A 132 17.81 13.99 20.25
CA GLU A 132 18.48 15.21 19.82
C GLU A 132 17.60 16.47 20.05
N ARG A 133 16.32 16.37 19.75
CA ARG A 133 15.35 17.44 20.00
C ARG A 133 15.24 17.75 21.49
N LYS A 134 15.17 16.72 22.35
CA LYS A 134 15.16 16.88 23.81
C LYS A 134 16.46 17.49 24.32
N ARG A 135 17.61 17.10 23.75
CA ARG A 135 18.91 17.66 24.11
C ARG A 135 19.00 19.15 23.76
N LYS A 136 18.60 19.53 22.54
CA LYS A 136 18.55 20.93 22.10
C LYS A 136 17.61 21.77 22.99
N PHE A 137 16.45 21.23 23.33
CA PHE A 137 15.50 21.91 24.22
C PHE A 137 16.08 22.15 25.62
N ARG A 138 16.79 21.17 26.20
CA ARG A 138 17.46 21.31 27.51
C ARG A 138 18.59 22.35 27.50
N LEU A 139 19.38 22.40 26.42
CA LEU A 139 20.46 23.36 26.26
C LEU A 139 19.90 24.80 26.13
N GLY A 140 18.92 25.02 25.28
CA GLY A 140 18.29 26.33 25.10
C GLY A 140 17.62 26.88 26.37
N ARG A 141 17.13 25.98 27.26
CA ARG A 141 16.57 26.38 28.55
C ARG A 141 17.64 26.83 29.54
N ARG A 142 18.82 26.19 29.55
CA ARG A 142 19.96 26.58 30.43
C ARG A 142 20.52 27.96 30.07
N ASP A 143 20.55 28.27 28.76
CA ASP A 143 21.02 29.59 28.29
C ASP A 143 20.05 30.74 28.61
N SER A 144 18.76 30.45 28.76
CA SER A 144 17.75 31.43 29.15
C SER A 144 17.66 31.68 30.66
N GLU A 145 18.16 30.77 31.50
CA GLU A 145 18.20 30.93 32.96
C GLU A 145 19.48 31.65 33.46
N GLN A 146 20.45 31.91 32.56
CA GLN A 146 21.70 32.63 32.89
C GLN A 146 21.72 34.10 32.44
N LYS A 147 20.63 34.63 31.94
CA LYS A 147 20.41 36.03 31.59
C LYS A 147 19.49 36.73 32.61
#